data_b27a3e895bcb8538ef072bafcb74aa03
#
_entry.id   b27a3e895bcb8538ef072bafcb74aa03
#
_cell.length_a   1.000
_cell.length_b   1.000
_cell.length_c   1.000
_cell.angle_alpha   90.00
_cell.angle_beta   90.00
_cell.angle_gamma   90.00
#
_symmetry.space_group_name_H-M   'P 1'
#
loop_
_entity.id
_entity.type
_entity.pdbx_description
1 polymer ?
#
loop_
_entity_poly.entity_id
_entity_poly.type
_entity_poly.pdbx_seq_one_letter_code
_entity_poly.pdbx_strand_id
1 'polypeptide(L)'
;VPIYQVSHLAGLFSSFNTDVIGSLDFYKSGFPARYGSKMSSVVDVNTKEGSFNDFHGTFAIGLIDGRFQFEGPLWKGKTSFNVGLRRTWTETLTLPIFAVMNKFNRPDKQNARYAFSDFNAKITHKFSETNRLSANFYTGRDALRYLNDNLHEHYDENNEVISERDVVDIAFSWGNILGSLNWDYEISDRMSVRNIAYYSGSYSSLSFSN
;
A
#
# COMPACT_ATOMS: atom_id res chain seq x y z
N VAL A 1 -1.28 -12.91 -9.33
CA VAL A 1 -1.68 -13.10 -7.91
C VAL A 1 -2.75 -12.06 -7.58
N PRO A 2 -3.88 -12.43 -6.94
CA PRO A 2 -4.94 -11.48 -6.61
C PRO A 2 -4.49 -10.54 -5.47
N ILE A 3 -4.87 -9.26 -5.59
CA ILE A 3 -4.81 -8.26 -4.53
C ILE A 3 -6.24 -7.92 -4.15
N TYR A 4 -6.56 -7.90 -2.86
CA TYR A 4 -7.92 -7.69 -2.37
C TYR A 4 -8.30 -6.20 -2.30
N GLN A 5 -7.34 -5.35 -1.94
CA GLN A 5 -7.53 -3.91 -1.94
C GLN A 5 -6.60 -3.27 -2.96
N VAL A 6 -7.17 -2.78 -4.04
CA VAL A 6 -6.43 -2.21 -5.19
C VAL A 6 -6.21 -0.71 -5.07
N SER A 7 -6.67 -0.10 -3.99
CA SER A 7 -6.61 1.35 -3.79
C SER A 7 -6.53 1.73 -2.32
N HIS A 8 -5.97 2.90 -2.06
CA HIS A 8 -5.96 3.58 -0.77
C HIS A 8 -7.03 4.66 -0.73
N LEU A 9 -7.44 5.07 0.47
CA LEU A 9 -8.42 6.12 0.73
C LEU A 9 -9.67 6.00 -0.17
N ALA A 10 -10.35 4.85 -0.09
CA ALA A 10 -11.59 4.58 -0.81
C ALA A 10 -11.52 4.82 -2.35
N GLY A 11 -10.37 4.56 -2.95
CA GLY A 11 -10.21 4.65 -4.41
C GLY A 11 -9.49 5.90 -4.93
N LEU A 12 -9.13 6.84 -4.06
CA LEU A 12 -8.44 8.07 -4.49
C LEU A 12 -6.98 7.84 -4.90
N PHE A 13 -6.32 6.84 -4.34
CA PHE A 13 -4.93 6.50 -4.68
C PHE A 13 -4.82 5.03 -5.04
N SER A 14 -4.07 4.73 -6.10
CA SER A 14 -3.74 3.36 -6.47
C SER A 14 -2.84 2.70 -5.42
N SER A 15 -3.06 1.42 -5.12
CA SER A 15 -2.13 0.61 -4.31
C SER A 15 -0.80 0.32 -5.02
N PHE A 16 -0.71 0.65 -6.29
CA PHE A 16 0.50 0.39 -7.07
C PHE A 16 1.43 1.59 -7.07
N ASN A 17 2.64 1.40 -6.56
CA ASN A 17 3.73 2.36 -6.73
C ASN A 17 4.23 2.27 -8.19
N THR A 18 4.01 3.33 -8.96
CA THR A 18 4.35 3.40 -10.39
C THR A 18 5.83 3.23 -10.67
N ASP A 19 6.70 3.57 -9.72
CA ASP A 19 8.15 3.52 -9.92
C ASP A 19 8.68 2.08 -9.98
N VAL A 20 7.97 1.11 -9.35
CA VAL A 20 8.32 -0.32 -9.39
C VAL A 20 7.57 -1.11 -10.46
N ILE A 21 6.60 -0.51 -11.17
CA ILE A 21 5.84 -1.20 -12.21
C ILE A 21 6.66 -1.27 -13.50
N GLY A 22 6.76 -2.48 -14.05
CA GLY A 22 7.36 -2.75 -15.35
C GLY A 22 6.34 -2.72 -16.47
N SER A 23 5.19 -3.39 -16.29
CA SER A 23 4.08 -3.38 -17.25
C SER A 23 2.74 -3.49 -16.55
N LEU A 24 1.70 -3.03 -17.23
CA LEU A 24 0.31 -3.13 -16.81
C LEU A 24 -0.53 -3.50 -18.02
N ASP A 25 -1.20 -4.66 -17.93
CA ASP A 25 -2.10 -5.15 -18.96
C ASP A 25 -3.54 -5.14 -18.44
N PHE A 26 -4.43 -4.50 -19.18
CA PHE A 26 -5.84 -4.40 -18.83
C PHE A 26 -6.73 -5.18 -19.80
N TYR A 27 -7.40 -6.18 -19.30
CA TYR A 27 -8.34 -7.02 -20.04
C TYR A 27 -9.78 -6.68 -19.63
N LYS A 28 -10.53 -6.03 -20.50
CA LYS A 28 -11.95 -5.69 -20.24
C LYS A 28 -12.88 -6.89 -20.38
N SER A 29 -12.58 -7.78 -21.32
CA SER A 29 -13.31 -9.03 -21.59
C SER A 29 -12.40 -9.96 -22.39
N GLY A 30 -12.71 -11.26 -22.43
CA GLY A 30 -11.92 -12.21 -23.23
C GLY A 30 -10.49 -12.40 -22.77
N PHE A 31 -10.27 -12.40 -21.47
CA PHE A 31 -8.95 -12.65 -20.90
C PHE A 31 -8.52 -14.11 -21.02
N PRO A 32 -7.20 -14.39 -21.11
CA PRO A 32 -6.67 -15.75 -21.21
C PRO A 32 -7.15 -16.67 -20.08
N ALA A 33 -7.27 -17.98 -20.36
CA ALA A 33 -7.74 -18.99 -19.42
C ALA A 33 -6.92 -19.06 -18.11
N ARG A 34 -5.67 -18.57 -18.13
CA ARG A 34 -4.82 -18.46 -16.93
C ARG A 34 -5.41 -17.57 -15.82
N TYR A 35 -6.35 -16.69 -16.15
CA TYR A 35 -7.06 -15.84 -15.19
C TYR A 35 -8.44 -16.40 -14.82
N GLY A 36 -8.59 -17.70 -14.76
CA GLY A 36 -9.84 -18.38 -14.44
C GLY A 36 -10.57 -17.82 -13.23
N SER A 37 -11.88 -18.08 -13.15
CA SER A 37 -12.78 -17.65 -12.07
C SER A 37 -13.02 -16.14 -11.99
N LYS A 38 -12.74 -15.36 -13.03
CA LYS A 38 -13.04 -13.92 -13.12
C LYS A 38 -14.23 -13.70 -14.05
N MET A 39 -15.11 -12.78 -13.68
CA MET A 39 -16.36 -12.51 -14.40
C MET A 39 -16.42 -11.12 -15.06
N SER A 40 -15.48 -10.22 -14.72
CA SER A 40 -15.53 -8.84 -15.21
C SER A 40 -14.28 -8.47 -16.00
N SER A 41 -13.33 -7.85 -15.37
CA SER A 41 -12.08 -7.40 -15.97
C SER A 41 -10.87 -7.88 -15.14
N VAL A 42 -9.72 -7.93 -15.78
CA VAL A 42 -8.46 -8.28 -15.13
C VAL A 42 -7.44 -7.17 -15.39
N VAL A 43 -6.78 -6.72 -14.35
CA VAL A 43 -5.58 -5.87 -14.43
C VAL A 43 -4.40 -6.72 -13.99
N ASP A 44 -3.52 -7.02 -14.94
CA ASP A 44 -2.27 -7.74 -14.65
C ASP A 44 -1.13 -6.75 -14.50
N VAL A 45 -0.53 -6.73 -13.32
CA VAL A 45 0.54 -5.79 -12.96
C VAL A 45 1.82 -6.57 -12.75
N ASN A 46 2.82 -6.27 -13.55
CA ASN A 46 4.13 -6.86 -13.43
C ASN A 46 5.14 -5.84 -12.92
N THR A 47 5.82 -6.16 -11.83
CA THR A 47 6.88 -5.32 -11.28
C THR A 47 8.19 -5.50 -12.06
N LYS A 48 9.00 -4.44 -12.15
CA LYS A 48 10.34 -4.48 -12.75
C LYS A 48 11.19 -5.57 -12.10
N GLU A 49 12.00 -6.25 -12.89
CA GLU A 49 12.93 -7.26 -12.38
C GLU A 49 14.14 -6.65 -11.67
N GLY A 50 14.41 -5.37 -11.96
CA GLY A 50 15.64 -4.69 -11.56
C GLY A 50 16.76 -4.88 -12.58
N SER A 51 17.79 -4.05 -12.48
CA SER A 51 18.97 -4.12 -13.33
C SER A 51 19.90 -5.26 -12.90
N PHE A 52 20.39 -6.03 -13.87
CA PHE A 52 21.37 -7.09 -13.63
C PHE A 52 22.82 -6.59 -13.66
N ASN A 53 23.06 -5.38 -14.13
CA ASN A 53 24.41 -4.87 -14.36
C ASN A 53 24.75 -3.64 -13.54
N ASP A 54 23.82 -2.69 -13.41
CA ASP A 54 24.05 -1.39 -12.81
C ASP A 54 23.02 -1.06 -11.73
N PHE A 55 23.40 -0.19 -10.80
CA PHE A 55 22.49 0.30 -9.78
C PHE A 55 21.76 1.54 -10.30
N HIS A 56 20.45 1.57 -10.09
CA HIS A 56 19.60 2.70 -10.39
C HIS A 56 18.72 3.02 -9.19
N GLY A 57 18.41 4.29 -9.00
CA GLY A 57 17.52 4.72 -7.95
C GLY A 57 16.71 5.93 -8.38
N THR A 58 15.48 5.98 -7.88
CA THR A 58 14.56 7.11 -8.06
C THR A 58 14.07 7.55 -6.69
N PHE A 59 14.10 8.85 -6.47
CA PHE A 59 13.55 9.49 -5.29
C PHE A 59 12.65 10.63 -5.72
N ALA A 60 11.42 10.67 -5.22
CA ALA A 60 10.46 11.71 -5.51
C ALA A 60 9.76 12.17 -4.23
N ILE A 61 9.62 13.47 -4.07
CA ILE A 61 8.82 14.09 -3.02
C ILE A 61 7.71 14.89 -3.69
N GLY A 62 6.45 14.48 -3.43
CA GLY A 62 5.26 15.18 -3.83
C GLY A 62 4.66 15.98 -2.66
N LEU A 63 3.58 16.71 -2.94
CA LEU A 63 2.84 17.47 -1.91
C LEU A 63 2.26 16.58 -0.80
N ILE A 64 1.84 15.37 -1.17
CA ILE A 64 1.12 14.45 -0.27
C ILE A 64 1.83 13.13 -0.03
N ASP A 65 2.82 12.77 -0.86
CA ASP A 65 3.55 11.51 -0.75
C ASP A 65 5.04 11.66 -1.05
N GLY A 66 5.83 10.72 -0.54
CA GLY A 66 7.20 10.47 -0.94
C GLY A 66 7.36 9.05 -1.45
N ARG A 67 8.22 8.91 -2.46
CA ARG A 67 8.49 7.64 -3.13
C ARG A 67 9.99 7.44 -3.26
N PHE A 68 10.38 6.22 -3.05
CA PHE A 68 11.75 5.76 -3.24
C PHE A 68 11.73 4.44 -3.98
N GLN A 69 12.59 4.30 -4.97
CA GLN A 69 12.83 3.03 -5.64
C GLN A 69 14.32 2.85 -5.83
N PHE A 70 14.81 1.64 -5.61
CA PHE A 70 16.20 1.26 -5.80
C PHE A 70 16.32 -0.14 -6.38
N GLU A 71 17.16 -0.29 -7.39
CA GLU A 71 17.38 -1.55 -8.07
C GLU A 71 18.83 -1.74 -8.44
N GLY A 72 19.25 -2.99 -8.63
CA GLY A 72 20.59 -3.29 -9.05
C GLY A 72 20.93 -4.77 -8.97
N PRO A 73 22.18 -5.13 -9.29
CA PRO A 73 22.67 -6.49 -9.20
C PRO A 73 23.03 -6.85 -7.75
N LEU A 74 22.52 -8.01 -7.28
CA LEU A 74 23.07 -8.72 -6.11
C LEU A 74 24.23 -9.63 -6.54
N TRP A 75 24.10 -10.24 -7.70
CA TRP A 75 25.13 -11.04 -8.34
C TRP A 75 25.14 -10.66 -9.82
N LYS A 76 26.16 -9.94 -10.22
CA LYS A 76 26.25 -9.31 -11.54
C LYS A 76 25.96 -10.29 -12.68
N GLY A 77 25.06 -9.89 -13.58
CA GLY A 77 24.59 -10.69 -14.70
C GLY A 77 23.63 -11.84 -14.34
N LYS A 78 23.48 -12.21 -13.05
CA LYS A 78 22.67 -13.38 -12.65
C LYS A 78 21.52 -13.06 -11.72
N THR A 79 21.72 -12.17 -10.77
CA THR A 79 20.70 -11.86 -9.76
C THR A 79 20.51 -10.36 -9.66
N SER A 80 19.28 -9.92 -9.79
CA SER A 80 18.89 -8.53 -9.58
C SER A 80 17.88 -8.40 -8.45
N PHE A 81 17.77 -7.19 -7.93
CA PHE A 81 16.70 -6.81 -7.02
C PHE A 81 16.06 -5.50 -7.44
N ASN A 82 14.83 -5.30 -7.03
CA ASN A 82 14.10 -4.04 -7.12
C ASN A 82 13.31 -3.86 -5.83
N VAL A 83 13.49 -2.73 -5.16
CA VAL A 83 12.80 -2.37 -3.92
C VAL A 83 12.15 -1.00 -4.10
N GLY A 84 10.92 -0.87 -3.67
CA GLY A 84 10.18 0.38 -3.70
C GLY A 84 9.47 0.64 -2.38
N LEU A 85 9.49 1.89 -1.98
CA LEU A 85 8.79 2.43 -0.81
C LEU A 85 7.96 3.62 -1.25
N ARG A 86 6.74 3.73 -0.71
CA ARG A 86 5.90 4.91 -0.82
C ARG A 86 5.22 5.15 0.51
N ARG A 87 5.16 6.42 0.93
CA ARG A 87 4.42 6.85 2.10
C ARG A 87 3.77 8.20 1.84
N THR A 88 2.53 8.33 2.28
CA THR A 88 1.88 9.64 2.35
C THR A 88 2.11 10.30 3.70
N TRP A 89 2.05 11.62 3.70
CA TRP A 89 2.08 12.48 4.89
C TRP A 89 0.90 13.47 4.90
N THR A 90 -0.28 12.98 4.52
CA THR A 90 -1.50 13.80 4.54
C THR A 90 -1.82 14.32 5.96
N GLU A 91 -1.37 13.62 7.01
CA GLU A 91 -1.45 14.09 8.37
C GLU A 91 -0.73 15.43 8.60
N THR A 92 0.36 15.72 7.89
CA THR A 92 1.07 17.00 8.01
C THR A 92 0.29 18.17 7.41
N LEU A 93 -0.59 17.90 6.44
CA LEU A 93 -1.48 18.89 5.84
C LEU A 93 -2.73 19.10 6.69
N THR A 94 -3.26 18.05 7.33
CA THR A 94 -4.46 18.14 8.15
C THR A 94 -4.20 18.75 9.54
N LEU A 95 -3.03 18.50 10.13
CA LEU A 95 -2.65 19.02 11.45
C LEU A 95 -2.83 20.54 11.60
N PRO A 96 -2.34 21.43 10.70
CA PRO A 96 -2.51 22.85 10.83
C PRO A 96 -3.99 23.26 10.68
N ILE A 97 -4.76 22.56 9.85
CA ILE A 97 -6.19 22.82 9.67
C ILE A 97 -6.93 22.57 11.00
N PHE A 98 -6.72 21.40 11.61
CA PHE A 98 -7.32 21.09 12.90
C PHE A 98 -6.79 21.99 14.03
N ALA A 99 -5.54 22.41 13.98
CA ALA A 99 -4.99 23.34 14.96
C ALA A 99 -5.72 24.70 14.91
N VAL A 100 -6.03 25.18 13.71
CA VAL A 100 -6.81 26.43 13.53
C VAL A 100 -8.26 26.22 13.96
N MET A 101 -8.91 25.14 13.52
CA MET A 101 -10.29 24.82 13.90
C MET A 101 -10.44 24.73 15.41
N ASN A 102 -9.58 23.99 16.09
CA ASN A 102 -9.59 23.81 17.54
C ASN A 102 -9.33 25.11 18.31
N LYS A 103 -8.70 26.10 17.69
CA LYS A 103 -8.54 27.44 18.30
C LYS A 103 -9.87 28.20 18.37
N PHE A 104 -10.75 28.00 17.38
CA PHE A 104 -12.07 28.67 17.33
C PHE A 104 -13.15 27.87 18.05
N ASN A 105 -13.05 26.55 18.14
CA ASN A 105 -14.04 25.66 18.74
C ASN A 105 -13.74 25.29 20.20
N ARG A 106 -12.99 26.09 20.92
CA ARG A 106 -12.72 25.82 22.35
C ARG A 106 -14.01 25.78 23.16
N PRO A 107 -14.14 24.80 24.09
CA PRO A 107 -13.11 23.88 24.60
C PRO A 107 -12.90 22.60 23.78
N ASP A 108 -13.72 22.36 22.77
CA ASP A 108 -13.71 21.12 21.98
C ASP A 108 -12.48 20.99 21.11
N LYS A 109 -12.00 19.78 20.94
CA LYS A 109 -10.84 19.47 20.10
C LYS A 109 -11.13 18.30 19.17
N GLN A 110 -10.85 18.50 17.90
CA GLN A 110 -10.98 17.48 16.88
C GLN A 110 -9.64 17.26 16.18
N ASN A 111 -9.38 16.03 15.78
CA ASN A 111 -8.20 15.68 14.99
C ASN A 111 -8.54 14.49 14.09
N ALA A 112 -8.18 14.58 12.81
CA ALA A 112 -8.25 13.47 11.89
C ALA A 112 -6.90 13.33 11.19
N ARG A 113 -6.37 12.11 11.19
CA ARG A 113 -5.11 11.75 10.56
C ARG A 113 -5.31 10.57 9.66
N TYR A 114 -4.79 10.65 8.46
CA TYR A 114 -4.75 9.55 7.53
C TYR A 114 -3.36 9.46 6.91
N ALA A 115 -2.86 8.26 6.79
CA ALA A 115 -1.66 7.98 6.01
C ALA A 115 -1.73 6.58 5.43
N PHE A 116 -1.10 6.36 4.29
CA PHE A 116 -0.82 5.03 3.80
C PHE A 116 0.67 4.84 3.49
N SER A 117 1.09 3.61 3.47
CA SER A 117 2.44 3.21 3.10
C SER A 117 2.43 1.92 2.32
N ASP A 118 3.29 1.84 1.31
CA ASP A 118 3.51 0.65 0.49
C ASP A 118 4.99 0.27 0.50
N PHE A 119 5.21 -1.01 0.54
CA PHE A 119 6.51 -1.62 0.33
C PHE A 119 6.43 -2.69 -0.74
N ASN A 120 7.33 -2.65 -1.70
CA ASN A 120 7.49 -3.63 -2.77
C ASN A 120 8.93 -4.13 -2.78
N ALA A 121 9.12 -5.41 -2.96
CA ALA A 121 10.43 -6.01 -3.18
C ALA A 121 10.33 -7.14 -4.19
N LYS A 122 11.29 -7.20 -5.11
CA LYS A 122 11.44 -8.30 -6.05
C LYS A 122 12.90 -8.67 -6.14
N ILE A 123 13.16 -9.97 -6.16
CA ILE A 123 14.48 -10.56 -6.46
C ILE A 123 14.28 -11.50 -7.62
N THR A 124 15.12 -11.39 -8.64
CA THR A 124 15.11 -12.27 -9.81
C THR A 124 16.48 -12.91 -9.98
N HIS A 125 16.49 -14.23 -10.08
CA HIS A 125 17.71 -15.01 -10.36
C HIS A 125 17.57 -15.74 -11.70
N LYS A 126 18.56 -15.56 -12.58
CA LYS A 126 18.72 -16.29 -13.84
C LYS A 126 19.67 -17.44 -13.63
N PHE A 127 19.16 -18.66 -13.72
CA PHE A 127 20.01 -19.87 -13.81
C PHE A 127 20.61 -19.99 -15.21
N SER A 128 19.83 -19.62 -16.24
CA SER A 128 20.22 -19.49 -17.64
C SER A 128 19.36 -18.44 -18.31
N GLU A 129 19.56 -18.19 -19.61
CA GLU A 129 18.70 -17.26 -20.38
C GLU A 129 17.25 -17.78 -20.47
N THR A 130 17.04 -19.09 -20.37
CA THR A 130 15.74 -19.75 -20.49
C THR A 130 15.16 -20.18 -19.14
N ASN A 131 15.88 -19.99 -18.02
CA ASN A 131 15.47 -20.49 -16.71
C ASN A 131 15.63 -19.38 -15.66
N ARG A 132 14.50 -18.90 -15.11
CA ARG A 132 14.44 -17.78 -14.16
C ARG A 132 13.54 -18.10 -12.96
N LEU A 133 13.99 -17.70 -11.81
CA LEU A 133 13.22 -17.73 -10.57
C LEU A 133 13.09 -16.30 -10.03
N SER A 134 11.88 -15.87 -9.72
CA SER A 134 11.65 -14.58 -9.04
C SER A 134 10.82 -14.73 -7.80
N ALA A 135 11.22 -14.03 -6.75
CA ALA A 135 10.46 -13.85 -5.52
C ALA A 135 9.95 -12.40 -5.48
N ASN A 136 8.65 -12.25 -5.21
CA ASN A 136 8.02 -10.95 -5.06
C ASN A 136 7.38 -10.85 -3.69
N PHE A 137 7.46 -9.66 -3.10
CA PHE A 137 6.79 -9.31 -1.86
C PHE A 137 6.14 -7.92 -2.01
N TYR A 138 4.92 -7.79 -1.50
CA TYR A 138 4.21 -6.54 -1.41
C TYR A 138 3.47 -6.46 -0.09
N THR A 139 3.51 -5.31 0.54
CA THR A 139 2.60 -4.96 1.62
C THR A 139 2.18 -3.50 1.50
N GLY A 140 0.88 -3.26 1.66
CA GLY A 140 0.30 -1.94 1.72
C GLY A 140 -0.53 -1.80 2.99
N ARG A 141 -0.46 -0.64 3.64
CA ARG A 141 -1.21 -0.35 4.87
C ARG A 141 -1.77 1.05 4.81
N ASP A 142 -3.05 1.15 5.13
CA ASP A 142 -3.77 2.39 5.43
C ASP A 142 -3.97 2.52 6.93
N ALA A 143 -3.91 3.72 7.45
CA ALA A 143 -4.19 4.05 8.83
C ALA A 143 -4.97 5.36 8.92
N LEU A 144 -6.16 5.29 9.49
CA LEU A 144 -7.03 6.42 9.80
C LEU A 144 -7.21 6.49 11.31
N ARG A 145 -7.04 7.68 11.90
CA ARG A 145 -7.40 7.95 13.29
C ARG A 145 -8.22 9.21 13.36
N TYR A 146 -9.32 9.14 14.06
CA TYR A 146 -10.18 10.28 14.37
C TYR A 146 -10.30 10.42 15.87
N LEU A 147 -10.00 11.61 16.38
CA LEU A 147 -10.13 11.99 17.78
C LEU A 147 -11.12 13.12 17.86
N ASN A 148 -12.13 12.95 18.70
CA ASN A 148 -13.07 14.01 19.09
C ASN A 148 -13.09 14.08 20.62
N ASP A 149 -12.81 15.25 21.17
CA ASP A 149 -12.67 15.52 22.59
C ASP A 149 -13.55 16.76 22.89
N ASN A 150 -14.73 16.51 23.43
CA ASN A 150 -15.73 17.53 23.72
C ASN A 150 -15.84 17.73 25.23
N LEU A 151 -15.96 18.99 25.65
CA LEU A 151 -16.25 19.37 27.01
C LEU A 151 -17.68 19.92 27.09
N HIS A 152 -18.54 19.21 27.79
CA HIS A 152 -19.91 19.63 28.07
C HIS A 152 -19.98 20.24 29.47
N GLU A 153 -20.48 21.46 29.57
CA GLU A 153 -20.74 22.12 30.84
C GLU A 153 -22.25 22.21 31.03
N HIS A 154 -22.74 21.68 32.14
CA HIS A 154 -24.13 21.80 32.53
C HIS A 154 -24.21 22.22 34.00
N TYR A 155 -25.35 22.80 34.39
CA TYR A 155 -25.60 23.19 35.77
C TYR A 155 -26.39 22.11 36.49
N ASP A 156 -25.98 21.79 37.70
CA ASP A 156 -26.71 20.88 38.58
C ASP A 156 -27.93 21.58 39.22
N GLU A 157 -28.67 20.85 40.05
CA GLU A 157 -29.84 21.37 40.79
C GLU A 157 -29.47 22.50 41.77
N ASN A 158 -28.22 22.62 42.18
CA ASN A 158 -27.67 23.63 43.07
C ASN A 158 -27.08 24.83 42.32
N ASN A 159 -27.20 24.84 40.96
CA ASN A 159 -26.63 25.86 40.07
C ASN A 159 -25.08 25.86 40.07
N GLU A 160 -24.46 24.71 40.38
CA GLU A 160 -23.03 24.50 40.24
C GLU A 160 -22.70 23.99 38.85
N VAL A 161 -21.59 24.45 38.27
CA VAL A 161 -21.12 24.01 36.95
C VAL A 161 -20.51 22.61 37.07
N ILE A 162 -21.14 21.65 36.41
CA ILE A 162 -20.57 20.31 36.21
C ILE A 162 -19.99 20.26 34.82
N SER A 163 -18.71 19.89 34.73
CA SER A 163 -17.98 19.67 33.46
C SER A 163 -17.84 18.22 33.19
N GLU A 164 -18.40 17.73 32.10
CA GLU A 164 -18.30 16.35 31.62
C GLU A 164 -17.48 16.34 30.32
N ARG A 165 -16.51 15.44 30.23
CA ARG A 165 -15.63 15.34 29.09
C ARG A 165 -15.84 14.02 28.37
N ASP A 166 -16.28 14.13 27.11
CA ASP A 166 -16.47 13.01 26.20
C ASP A 166 -15.31 12.93 25.23
N VAL A 167 -14.57 11.83 25.26
CA VAL A 167 -13.46 11.57 24.34
C VAL A 167 -13.82 10.38 23.48
N VAL A 168 -13.88 10.57 22.18
CA VAL A 168 -14.05 9.49 21.20
C VAL A 168 -12.76 9.38 20.39
N ASP A 169 -12.06 8.26 20.53
CA ASP A 169 -10.87 7.95 19.74
C ASP A 169 -11.12 6.69 18.91
N ILE A 170 -11.19 6.87 17.60
CA ILE A 170 -11.41 5.80 16.65
C ILE A 170 -10.13 5.64 15.82
N ALA A 171 -9.54 4.45 15.85
CA ALA A 171 -8.44 4.11 14.97
C ALA A 171 -8.80 2.92 14.08
N PHE A 172 -8.71 3.10 12.78
CA PHE A 172 -8.96 2.08 11.78
C PHE A 172 -7.74 1.90 10.89
N SER A 173 -7.29 0.67 10.77
CA SER A 173 -6.20 0.32 9.85
C SER A 173 -6.58 -0.91 9.04
N TRP A 174 -6.18 -0.90 7.76
CA TRP A 174 -6.39 -2.02 6.85
C TRP A 174 -5.22 -2.12 5.87
N GLY A 175 -5.10 -3.28 5.23
CA GLY A 175 -4.02 -3.46 4.27
C GLY A 175 -4.00 -4.83 3.61
N ASN A 176 -2.97 -5.00 2.79
CA ASN A 176 -2.68 -6.24 2.08
C ASN A 176 -1.27 -6.71 2.39
N ILE A 177 -1.09 -8.02 2.31
CA ILE A 177 0.20 -8.66 2.24
C ILE A 177 0.18 -9.70 1.11
N LEU A 178 1.23 -9.72 0.31
CA LEU A 178 1.37 -10.63 -0.81
C LEU A 178 2.81 -11.11 -0.92
N GLY A 179 2.98 -12.41 -1.07
CA GLY A 179 4.25 -13.02 -1.41
C GLY A 179 4.06 -13.99 -2.57
N SER A 180 4.97 -14.03 -3.53
CA SER A 180 4.94 -15.01 -4.59
C SER A 180 6.33 -15.46 -5.04
N LEU A 181 6.40 -16.72 -5.47
CA LEU A 181 7.53 -17.31 -6.16
C LEU A 181 7.07 -17.67 -7.57
N ASN A 182 7.78 -17.19 -8.58
CA ASN A 182 7.49 -17.46 -9.97
C ASN A 182 8.72 -18.13 -10.58
N TRP A 183 8.53 -19.32 -11.14
CA TRP A 183 9.57 -20.06 -11.84
C TRP A 183 9.16 -20.21 -13.30
N ASP A 184 9.90 -19.55 -14.18
CA ASP A 184 9.73 -19.59 -15.63
C ASP A 184 10.87 -20.41 -16.23
N TYR A 185 10.51 -21.45 -16.98
CA TYR A 185 11.46 -22.32 -17.65
C TYR A 185 11.03 -22.61 -19.09
N GLU A 186 11.81 -22.15 -20.05
CA GLU A 186 11.65 -22.47 -21.47
C GLU A 186 12.45 -23.74 -21.78
N ILE A 187 11.76 -24.88 -21.94
CA ILE A 187 12.36 -26.19 -22.18
C ILE A 187 12.83 -26.27 -23.63
N SER A 188 12.09 -25.68 -24.55
CA SER A 188 12.41 -25.61 -25.98
C SER A 188 11.65 -24.42 -26.60
N ASP A 189 11.93 -24.09 -27.86
CA ASP A 189 11.25 -23.06 -28.65
C ASP A 189 9.73 -23.25 -28.74
N ARG A 190 9.21 -24.41 -28.40
CA ARG A 190 7.80 -24.78 -28.49
C ARG A 190 7.16 -25.09 -27.13
N MET A 191 7.95 -25.17 -26.08
CA MET A 191 7.47 -25.59 -24.75
C MET A 191 8.06 -24.74 -23.63
N SER A 192 7.21 -24.10 -22.90
CA SER A 192 7.58 -23.38 -21.68
C SER A 192 6.71 -23.83 -20.50
N VAL A 193 7.27 -23.77 -19.31
CA VAL A 193 6.57 -24.06 -18.06
C VAL A 193 6.69 -22.85 -17.16
N ARG A 194 5.55 -22.40 -16.63
CA ARG A 194 5.48 -21.36 -15.60
C ARG A 194 4.81 -21.91 -14.36
N ASN A 195 5.52 -21.89 -13.25
CA ASN A 195 5.00 -22.26 -11.95
C ASN A 195 4.90 -21.02 -11.07
N ILE A 196 3.76 -20.87 -10.41
CA ILE A 196 3.52 -19.74 -9.49
C ILE A 196 3.01 -20.30 -8.18
N ALA A 197 3.77 -20.11 -7.11
CA ALA A 197 3.33 -20.32 -5.74
C ALA A 197 3.13 -18.95 -5.10
N TYR A 198 2.01 -18.72 -4.39
CA TYR A 198 1.74 -17.42 -3.77
C TYR A 198 0.92 -17.52 -2.50
N TYR A 199 1.08 -16.49 -1.68
CA TYR A 199 0.19 -16.16 -0.58
C TYR A 199 -0.33 -14.74 -0.79
N SER A 200 -1.62 -14.52 -0.58
CA SER A 200 -2.23 -13.20 -0.60
C SER A 200 -3.26 -13.12 0.53
N GLY A 201 -3.14 -12.08 1.33
CA GLY A 201 -4.04 -11.83 2.45
C GLY A 201 -4.37 -10.36 2.60
N SER A 202 -5.52 -10.07 3.21
CA SER A 202 -5.92 -8.74 3.67
C SER A 202 -6.18 -8.77 5.16
N TYR A 203 -6.00 -7.64 5.80
CA TYR A 203 -6.29 -7.46 7.22
C TYR A 203 -6.98 -6.13 7.47
N SER A 204 -7.76 -6.06 8.51
CA SER A 204 -8.33 -4.82 9.03
C SER A 204 -8.39 -4.88 10.55
N SER A 205 -8.23 -3.73 11.19
CA SER A 205 -8.32 -3.57 12.64
C SER A 205 -9.03 -2.27 12.95
N LEU A 206 -10.01 -2.35 13.83
CA LEU A 206 -10.78 -1.20 14.32
C LEU A 206 -10.66 -1.17 15.84
N SER A 207 -10.27 -0.05 16.41
CA SER A 207 -10.22 0.18 17.84
C SER A 207 -11.02 1.42 18.21
N PHE A 208 -11.72 1.33 19.32
CA PHE A 208 -12.45 2.42 19.95
C PHE A 208 -11.95 2.57 21.40
N SER A 209 -11.78 3.81 21.83
CA SER A 209 -11.64 4.15 23.24
C SER A 209 -12.46 5.39 23.57
N ASN A 210 -13.11 5.35 24.70
CA ASN A 210 -13.86 6.44 25.32
C ASN A 210 -13.10 6.91 26.56
#